data_a84a91d3abc4400bc31e1c62005d2caa
#
_entry.id   a84a91d3abc4400bc31e1c62005d2caa
#
_cell.length_a   1.000
_cell.length_b   1.000
_cell.length_c   1.000
_cell.angle_alpha   90.00
_cell.angle_beta   90.00
_cell.angle_gamma   90.00
#
_symmetry.space_group_name_H-M   'P 1'
#
loop_
_entity.id
_entity.type
_entity.pdbx_description
1 polymer ?
#
loop_
_entity_poly.entity_id
_entity_poly.type
_entity_poly.pdbx_seq_one_letter_code
_entity_poly.pdbx_strand_id
1 'polypeptide(L)'
;AGSGDGLFSILSLILCCLGIVLLHVSSNLFNDYYDVKDGTDGANTEYFNAGLNSTVLEGAQLSGGSRAVELGLITHKGTLSLARKMLLGALLITGLLLYNSFLVTGEFANAQNALILGVVGGLLGYFYTARPIRLVSRRGLGEIAIFLAFGPILTLGALFAISNNTVE
;
A
#
# COMPACT_ATOMS: atom_id res chain seq x y z
N ALA A 1 -35.75 -4.51 -11.91
CA ALA A 1 -35.85 -5.14 -10.62
C ALA A 1 -35.07 -6.46 -10.70
N GLY A 2 -33.86 -6.49 -10.29
CA GLY A 2 -32.99 -7.67 -10.22
C GLY A 2 -32.39 -7.69 -8.85
N SER A 3 -32.94 -8.51 -8.01
CA SER A 3 -32.53 -8.82 -6.65
C SER A 3 -31.04 -9.17 -6.57
N GLY A 4 -30.23 -8.23 -6.22
CA GLY A 4 -28.90 -8.50 -5.71
C GLY A 4 -28.94 -8.49 -4.19
N ASP A 5 -29.65 -9.42 -3.57
CA ASP A 5 -29.76 -9.53 -2.11
C ASP A 5 -28.47 -10.07 -1.45
N GLY A 6 -27.33 -9.90 -2.09
CA GLY A 6 -26.02 -10.16 -1.51
C GLY A 6 -25.59 -9.04 -0.57
N LEU A 7 -25.04 -9.40 0.60
CA LEU A 7 -24.47 -8.43 1.56
C LEU A 7 -23.34 -7.60 0.96
N PHE A 8 -22.76 -8.00 -0.16
CA PHE A 8 -21.68 -7.31 -0.85
C PHE A 8 -21.66 -7.60 -2.37
N SER A 9 -21.05 -6.68 -3.12
CA SER A 9 -20.83 -6.83 -4.57
C SER A 9 -19.52 -7.57 -4.84
N ILE A 10 -19.57 -8.63 -5.67
CA ILE A 10 -18.37 -9.35 -6.12
C ILE A 10 -17.45 -8.41 -6.92
N LEU A 11 -18.03 -7.53 -7.76
CA LEU A 11 -17.24 -6.55 -8.49
C LEU A 11 -16.53 -5.58 -7.54
N SER A 12 -17.22 -5.07 -6.52
CA SER A 12 -16.61 -4.21 -5.49
C SER A 12 -15.49 -4.94 -4.76
N LEU A 13 -15.66 -6.22 -4.44
CA LEU A 13 -14.61 -7.03 -3.81
C LEU A 13 -13.36 -7.14 -4.71
N ILE A 14 -13.53 -7.44 -5.99
CA ILE A 14 -12.42 -7.56 -6.94
C ILE A 14 -11.70 -6.21 -7.09
N LEU A 15 -12.44 -5.12 -7.26
CA LEU A 15 -11.87 -3.77 -7.36
C LEU A 15 -11.15 -3.37 -6.07
N CYS A 16 -11.72 -3.67 -4.92
CA CYS A 16 -11.09 -3.41 -3.62
C CYS A 16 -9.76 -4.16 -3.47
N CYS A 17 -9.74 -5.46 -3.74
CA CYS A 17 -8.52 -6.27 -3.70
C CYS A 17 -7.44 -5.72 -4.65
N LEU A 18 -7.82 -5.40 -5.89
CA LEU A 18 -6.89 -4.86 -6.88
C LEU A 18 -6.33 -3.50 -6.44
N GLY A 19 -7.19 -2.60 -5.94
CA GLY A 19 -6.79 -1.29 -5.41
C GLY A 19 -5.81 -1.41 -4.25
N ILE A 20 -6.09 -2.31 -3.28
CA ILE A 20 -5.21 -2.59 -2.14
C ILE A 20 -3.85 -3.11 -2.61
N VAL A 21 -3.82 -4.08 -3.52
CA VAL A 21 -2.57 -4.63 -4.06
C VAL A 21 -1.72 -3.55 -4.73
N LEU A 22 -2.34 -2.71 -5.59
CA LEU A 22 -1.62 -1.62 -6.26
C LEU A 22 -1.09 -0.58 -5.27
N LEU A 23 -1.87 -0.20 -4.27
CA LEU A 23 -1.45 0.74 -3.23
C LEU A 23 -0.32 0.16 -2.38
N HIS A 24 -0.41 -1.12 -2.00
CA HIS A 24 0.62 -1.80 -1.22
C HIS A 24 1.95 -1.91 -1.99
N VAL A 25 1.89 -2.32 -3.27
CA VAL A 25 3.07 -2.36 -4.15
C VAL A 25 3.68 -0.96 -4.31
N SER A 26 2.84 0.07 -4.51
CA SER A 26 3.30 1.47 -4.58
C SER A 26 4.03 1.89 -3.31
N SER A 27 3.46 1.60 -2.14
CA SER A 27 4.06 1.93 -0.84
C SER A 27 5.43 1.27 -0.67
N ASN A 28 5.56 -0.01 -0.98
CA ASN A 28 6.83 -0.74 -0.91
C ASN A 28 7.89 -0.16 -1.87
N LEU A 29 7.48 0.19 -3.10
CA LEU A 29 8.39 0.82 -4.06
C LEU A 29 8.83 2.23 -3.62
N PHE A 30 7.96 3.02 -2.97
CA PHE A 30 8.36 4.27 -2.35
C PHE A 30 9.34 4.03 -1.20
N ASN A 31 9.12 3.01 -0.37
CA ASN A 31 10.04 2.64 0.69
C ASN A 31 11.41 2.32 0.11
N ASP A 32 11.50 1.41 -0.85
CA ASP A 32 12.76 1.07 -1.53
C ASP A 32 13.46 2.30 -2.13
N TYR A 33 12.68 3.20 -2.75
CA TYR A 33 13.23 4.44 -3.31
C TYR A 33 13.84 5.35 -2.25
N TYR A 34 13.14 5.56 -1.12
CA TYR A 34 13.62 6.46 -0.08
C TYR A 34 14.74 5.83 0.73
N ASP A 35 14.75 4.53 0.95
CA ASP A 35 15.81 3.84 1.67
C ASP A 35 17.14 3.92 0.92
N VAL A 36 17.13 3.74 -0.40
CA VAL A 36 18.31 3.98 -1.25
C VAL A 36 18.73 5.45 -1.24
N LYS A 37 17.76 6.38 -1.37
CA LYS A 37 18.02 7.82 -1.40
C LYS A 37 18.62 8.34 -0.10
N ASP A 38 18.18 7.80 1.04
CA ASP A 38 18.63 8.21 2.38
C ASP A 38 19.86 7.41 2.85
N GLY A 39 20.33 6.44 2.05
CA GLY A 39 21.49 5.62 2.37
C GLY A 39 21.25 4.61 3.50
N THR A 40 19.99 4.33 3.83
CA THR A 40 19.64 3.38 4.91
C THR A 40 20.14 1.98 4.58
N ASP A 41 20.00 1.56 3.31
CA ASP A 41 20.44 0.26 2.84
C ASP A 41 21.98 0.18 2.76
N GLY A 42 22.64 1.29 2.43
CA GLY A 42 24.12 1.38 2.44
C GLY A 42 24.73 1.19 3.84
N ALA A 43 24.01 1.57 4.90
CA ALA A 43 24.45 1.36 6.28
C ALA A 43 24.39 -0.12 6.72
N ASN A 44 23.62 -0.95 6.00
CA ASN A 44 23.45 -2.38 6.28
C ASN A 44 24.33 -3.27 5.36
N THR A 45 25.42 -2.74 4.83
CA THR A 45 26.31 -3.47 3.89
C THR A 45 26.95 -4.71 4.48
N GLU A 46 27.17 -4.76 5.81
CA GLU A 46 27.73 -5.95 6.47
C GLU A 46 26.81 -7.17 6.33
N TYR A 47 25.51 -6.98 6.52
CA TYR A 47 24.53 -8.05 6.36
C TYR A 47 24.36 -8.46 4.91
N PHE A 48 24.42 -7.50 3.97
CA PHE A 48 24.34 -7.77 2.54
C PHE A 48 25.56 -8.54 2.05
N ASN A 49 26.76 -8.17 2.48
CA ASN A 49 28.01 -8.86 2.12
C ASN A 49 28.10 -10.26 2.72
N ALA A 50 27.62 -10.46 3.95
CA ALA A 50 27.53 -11.79 4.55
C ALA A 50 26.61 -12.71 3.77
N GLY A 51 25.48 -12.21 3.27
CA GLY A 51 24.54 -12.95 2.44
C GLY A 51 25.07 -13.32 1.06
N LEU A 52 25.86 -12.46 0.42
CA LEU A 52 26.50 -12.75 -0.87
C LEU A 52 27.54 -13.89 -0.78
N ASN A 53 28.11 -14.11 0.41
CA ASN A 53 29.08 -15.19 0.63
C ASN A 53 28.43 -16.53 1.00
N SER A 54 27.15 -16.54 1.41
CA SER A 54 26.43 -17.77 1.79
C SER A 54 25.46 -18.23 0.70
N THR A 55 24.52 -17.45 0.36
CA THR A 55 23.63 -17.55 -0.82
C THR A 55 22.96 -16.18 -1.02
N VAL A 56 22.82 -15.72 -2.26
CA VAL A 56 22.25 -14.40 -2.58
C VAL A 56 20.85 -14.20 -1.96
N LEU A 57 20.12 -15.29 -1.70
CA LEU A 57 18.79 -15.28 -1.11
C LEU A 57 18.79 -15.05 0.41
N GLU A 58 19.79 -15.53 1.15
CA GLU A 58 19.86 -15.36 2.60
C GLU A 58 20.19 -13.93 3.02
N GLY A 59 21.05 -13.24 2.28
CA GLY A 59 21.38 -11.83 2.55
C GLY A 59 20.24 -10.88 2.30
N ALA A 60 19.39 -11.15 1.30
CA ALA A 60 18.22 -10.35 0.99
C ALA A 60 17.13 -10.45 2.07
N GLN A 61 17.03 -11.57 2.78
CA GLN A 61 16.04 -11.79 3.83
C GLN A 61 16.36 -11.07 5.15
N LEU A 62 17.64 -10.84 5.44
CA LEU A 62 18.08 -10.25 6.71
C LEU A 62 18.04 -8.72 6.73
N SER A 63 17.91 -8.07 5.56
CA SER A 63 18.10 -6.62 5.46
C SER A 63 16.81 -5.79 5.40
N GLY A 64 15.63 -6.40 5.36
CA GLY A 64 14.36 -5.69 5.10
C GLY A 64 14.34 -5.00 3.72
N GLY A 65 13.21 -5.04 3.02
CA GLY A 65 13.07 -4.48 1.68
C GLY A 65 13.52 -5.41 0.56
N SER A 66 13.21 -5.06 -0.69
CA SER A 66 13.48 -5.90 -1.87
C SER A 66 14.93 -5.86 -2.33
N ARG A 67 15.64 -4.77 -2.02
CA ARG A 67 17.00 -4.45 -2.51
C ARG A 67 17.16 -4.53 -4.04
N ALA A 68 16.06 -4.43 -4.77
CA ALA A 68 16.05 -4.57 -6.21
C ALA A 68 16.94 -3.53 -6.93
N VAL A 69 17.08 -2.34 -6.35
CA VAL A 69 17.96 -1.28 -6.89
C VAL A 69 19.42 -1.66 -6.72
N GLU A 70 19.82 -2.14 -5.54
CA GLU A 70 21.20 -2.51 -5.22
C GLU A 70 21.65 -3.75 -5.99
N LEU A 71 20.71 -4.69 -6.21
CA LEU A 71 20.94 -5.86 -7.07
C LEU A 71 20.95 -5.53 -8.57
N GLY A 72 20.71 -4.27 -8.95
CA GLY A 72 20.69 -3.85 -10.35
C GLY A 72 19.49 -4.34 -11.15
N LEU A 73 18.45 -4.88 -10.49
CA LEU A 73 17.23 -5.38 -11.14
C LEU A 73 16.34 -4.24 -11.66
N ILE A 74 16.40 -3.09 -10.99
CA ILE A 74 15.68 -1.88 -11.38
C ILE A 74 16.55 -0.66 -11.08
N THR A 75 16.44 0.38 -11.90
CA THR A 75 17.15 1.64 -11.62
C THR A 75 16.41 2.45 -10.56
N HIS A 76 17.12 3.25 -9.77
CA HIS A 76 16.52 4.16 -8.77
C HIS A 76 15.40 5.06 -9.36
N LYS A 77 15.61 5.61 -10.57
CA LYS A 77 14.56 6.36 -11.30
C LYS A 77 13.41 5.48 -11.74
N GLY A 78 13.71 4.24 -12.15
CA GLY A 78 12.72 3.23 -12.52
C GLY A 78 11.80 2.87 -11.36
N THR A 79 12.35 2.68 -10.16
CA THR A 79 11.59 2.41 -8.93
C THR A 79 10.58 3.51 -8.65
N LEU A 80 11.01 4.78 -8.69
CA LEU A 80 10.10 5.92 -8.49
C LEU A 80 9.02 6.01 -9.58
N SER A 81 9.39 5.76 -10.84
CA SER A 81 8.43 5.75 -11.95
C SER A 81 7.39 4.66 -11.77
N LEU A 82 7.81 3.45 -11.40
CA LEU A 82 6.92 2.33 -11.15
C LEU A 82 6.02 2.59 -9.94
N ALA A 83 6.56 3.12 -8.83
CA ALA A 83 5.79 3.49 -7.65
C ALA A 83 4.64 4.45 -8.01
N ARG A 84 4.93 5.49 -8.80
CA ARG A 84 3.92 6.45 -9.26
C ARG A 84 2.87 5.83 -10.17
N LYS A 85 3.26 4.91 -11.06
CA LYS A 85 2.31 4.18 -11.93
C LYS A 85 1.38 3.29 -11.12
N MET A 86 1.91 2.58 -10.12
CA MET A 86 1.09 1.76 -9.21
C MET A 86 0.12 2.64 -8.40
N LEU A 87 0.58 3.79 -7.90
CA LEU A 87 -0.29 4.75 -7.20
C LEU A 87 -1.40 5.28 -8.11
N LEU A 88 -1.05 5.68 -9.33
CA LEU A 88 -2.05 6.13 -10.30
C LEU A 88 -3.06 5.03 -10.62
N GLY A 89 -2.60 3.79 -10.80
CA GLY A 89 -3.47 2.63 -10.98
C GLY A 89 -4.41 2.44 -9.79
N ALA A 90 -3.90 2.54 -8.55
CA ALA A 90 -4.72 2.46 -7.34
C ALA A 90 -5.80 3.55 -7.30
N LEU A 91 -5.45 4.79 -7.66
CA LEU A 91 -6.41 5.91 -7.72
C LEU A 91 -7.49 5.69 -8.79
N LEU A 92 -7.13 5.17 -9.96
CA LEU A 92 -8.09 4.83 -11.02
C LEU A 92 -9.05 3.72 -10.55
N ILE A 93 -8.53 2.66 -9.93
CA ILE A 93 -9.35 1.58 -9.37
C ILE A 93 -10.26 2.10 -8.26
N THR A 94 -9.77 2.99 -7.40
CA THR A 94 -10.59 3.65 -6.38
C THR A 94 -11.73 4.44 -7.03
N GLY A 95 -11.47 5.20 -8.09
CA GLY A 95 -12.51 5.91 -8.83
C GLY A 95 -13.59 4.98 -9.40
N LEU A 96 -13.18 3.83 -9.97
CA LEU A 96 -14.11 2.81 -10.46
C LEU A 96 -14.91 2.19 -9.31
N LEU A 97 -14.27 1.95 -8.15
CA LEU A 97 -14.95 1.41 -6.97
C LEU A 97 -16.01 2.39 -6.43
N LEU A 98 -15.67 3.68 -6.32
CA LEU A 98 -16.61 4.72 -5.91
C LEU A 98 -17.81 4.81 -6.86
N TYR A 99 -17.54 4.79 -8.15
CA TYR A 99 -18.59 4.81 -9.18
C TYR A 99 -19.51 3.58 -9.10
N ASN A 100 -18.90 2.39 -8.96
CA ASN A 100 -19.67 1.15 -8.81
C ASN A 100 -20.51 1.16 -7.52
N SER A 101 -19.96 1.62 -6.40
CA SER A 101 -20.68 1.76 -5.13
C SER A 101 -21.89 2.67 -5.28
N PHE A 102 -21.74 3.82 -5.94
CA PHE A 102 -22.86 4.73 -6.21
C PHE A 102 -23.94 4.09 -7.09
N LEU A 103 -23.57 3.33 -8.13
CA LEU A 103 -24.53 2.64 -8.99
C LEU A 103 -25.33 1.58 -8.24
N VAL A 104 -24.73 0.91 -7.26
CA VAL A 104 -25.36 -0.17 -6.48
C VAL A 104 -26.25 0.38 -5.36
N THR A 105 -25.77 1.36 -4.60
CA THR A 105 -26.45 1.86 -3.40
C THR A 105 -27.28 3.11 -3.63
N GLY A 106 -27.00 3.86 -4.70
CA GLY A 106 -27.57 5.20 -4.92
C GLY A 106 -26.99 6.29 -3.99
N GLU A 107 -26.07 5.93 -3.09
CA GLU A 107 -25.50 6.81 -2.09
C GLU A 107 -23.96 6.81 -2.13
N PHE A 108 -23.37 7.94 -1.76
CA PHE A 108 -21.91 8.08 -1.67
C PHE A 108 -21.33 7.80 -0.27
N ALA A 109 -22.15 7.53 0.73
CA ALA A 109 -21.70 7.47 2.12
C ALA A 109 -20.60 6.42 2.35
N ASN A 110 -20.83 5.16 1.95
CA ASN A 110 -19.82 4.11 2.09
C ASN A 110 -18.58 4.39 1.25
N ALA A 111 -18.78 4.84 0.02
CA ALA A 111 -17.71 5.20 -0.89
C ALA A 111 -16.83 6.31 -0.33
N GLN A 112 -17.45 7.33 0.26
CA GLN A 112 -16.75 8.44 0.90
C GLN A 112 -15.93 7.96 2.12
N ASN A 113 -16.51 7.11 2.98
CA ASN A 113 -15.81 6.54 4.13
C ASN A 113 -14.63 5.67 3.69
N ALA A 114 -14.81 4.82 2.68
CA ALA A 114 -13.73 4.03 2.09
C ALA A 114 -12.61 4.91 1.52
N LEU A 115 -12.96 6.00 0.83
CA LEU A 115 -11.98 6.96 0.29
C LEU A 115 -11.18 7.64 1.41
N ILE A 116 -11.85 8.12 2.46
CA ILE A 116 -11.17 8.76 3.60
C ILE A 116 -10.16 7.80 4.23
N LEU A 117 -10.59 6.56 4.52
CA LEU A 117 -9.71 5.56 5.11
C LEU A 117 -8.57 5.18 4.14
N GLY A 118 -8.84 5.08 2.84
CA GLY A 118 -7.83 4.84 1.81
C GLY A 118 -6.78 5.96 1.74
N VAL A 119 -7.20 7.22 1.83
CA VAL A 119 -6.30 8.38 1.88
C VAL A 119 -5.45 8.35 3.15
N VAL A 120 -6.06 8.10 4.32
CA VAL A 120 -5.32 8.01 5.59
C VAL A 120 -4.31 6.86 5.56
N GLY A 121 -4.72 5.68 5.09
CA GLY A 121 -3.82 4.53 4.94
C GLY A 121 -2.68 4.81 3.95
N GLY A 122 -2.98 5.45 2.82
CA GLY A 122 -1.99 5.85 1.82
C GLY A 122 -0.98 6.86 2.36
N LEU A 123 -1.43 7.84 3.16
CA LEU A 123 -0.55 8.80 3.83
C LEU A 123 0.35 8.12 4.87
N LEU A 124 -0.19 7.21 5.67
CA LEU A 124 0.61 6.43 6.61
C LEU A 124 1.68 5.60 5.87
N GLY A 125 1.31 4.92 4.78
CA GLY A 125 2.25 4.16 3.96
C GLY A 125 3.33 5.04 3.31
N TYR A 126 2.96 6.20 2.78
CA TYR A 126 3.92 7.14 2.19
C TYR A 126 4.88 7.71 3.23
N PHE A 127 4.35 8.26 4.35
CA PHE A 127 5.17 8.86 5.40
C PHE A 127 5.84 7.83 6.31
N TYR A 128 5.61 6.55 6.10
CA TYR A 128 6.37 5.52 6.79
C TYR A 128 7.88 5.68 6.56
N THR A 129 8.29 5.90 5.31
CA THR A 129 9.70 6.15 4.95
C THR A 129 9.99 7.56 4.44
N ALA A 130 8.99 8.25 3.86
CA ALA A 130 9.20 9.56 3.26
C ALA A 130 9.43 10.67 4.28
N ARG A 131 10.38 11.58 3.94
CA ARG A 131 10.58 12.83 4.69
C ARG A 131 9.39 13.78 4.46
N PRO A 132 9.07 14.66 5.44
CA PRO A 132 9.84 14.95 6.66
C PRO A 132 9.49 14.03 7.86
N ILE A 133 8.43 13.22 7.79
CA ILE A 133 7.90 12.51 8.97
C ILE A 133 8.72 11.26 9.27
N ARG A 134 8.92 10.39 8.29
CA ARG A 134 9.72 9.17 8.37
C ARG A 134 9.43 8.34 9.63
N LEU A 135 8.22 7.81 9.73
CA LEU A 135 7.72 7.11 10.93
C LEU A 135 8.58 5.93 11.32
N VAL A 136 9.16 5.21 10.34
CA VAL A 136 10.04 4.05 10.57
C VAL A 136 11.26 4.39 11.43
N SER A 137 11.76 5.61 11.37
CA SER A 137 12.93 6.04 12.16
C SER A 137 12.59 6.52 13.58
N ARG A 138 11.32 6.53 13.95
CA ARG A 138 10.82 7.02 15.23
C ARG A 138 10.35 5.86 16.09
N ARG A 139 11.01 5.64 17.24
CA ARG A 139 10.69 4.52 18.14
C ARG A 139 9.19 4.40 18.43
N GLY A 140 8.62 3.25 18.12
CA GLY A 140 7.21 2.91 18.34
C GLY A 140 6.22 3.49 17.33
N LEU A 141 6.54 4.61 16.65
CA LEU A 141 5.60 5.22 15.70
C LEU A 141 5.48 4.43 14.39
N GLY A 142 6.56 3.78 13.95
CA GLY A 142 6.53 2.89 12.80
C GLY A 142 5.59 1.70 13.02
N GLU A 143 5.70 1.04 14.15
CA GLU A 143 4.89 -0.11 14.54
C GLU A 143 3.42 0.27 14.69
N ILE A 144 3.14 1.42 15.32
CA ILE A 144 1.78 1.96 15.43
C ILE A 144 1.20 2.26 14.05
N ALA A 145 1.98 2.86 13.15
CA ALA A 145 1.53 3.17 11.80
C ALA A 145 1.18 1.90 11.01
N ILE A 146 2.00 0.86 11.10
CA ILE A 146 1.73 -0.44 10.47
C ILE A 146 0.47 -1.07 11.07
N PHE A 147 0.36 -1.11 12.40
CA PHE A 147 -0.81 -1.65 13.07
C PHE A 147 -2.10 -0.95 12.63
N LEU A 148 -2.11 0.38 12.61
CA LEU A 148 -3.28 1.16 12.18
C LEU A 148 -3.60 0.96 10.69
N ALA A 149 -2.58 1.00 9.82
CA ALA A 149 -2.76 0.88 8.38
C ALA A 149 -3.30 -0.49 7.97
N PHE A 150 -2.70 -1.58 8.46
CA PHE A 150 -3.07 -2.96 8.09
C PHE A 150 -4.15 -3.58 8.97
N GLY A 151 -4.41 -3.01 10.16
CA GLY A 151 -5.50 -3.42 11.03
C GLY A 151 -6.80 -2.66 10.71
N PRO A 152 -7.18 -1.70 11.55
CA PRO A 152 -8.51 -1.08 11.47
C PRO A 152 -8.75 -0.31 10.17
N ILE A 153 -7.76 0.44 9.65
CA ILE A 153 -7.95 1.28 8.45
C ILE A 153 -8.23 0.43 7.23
N LEU A 154 -7.41 -0.62 7.00
CA LEU A 154 -7.61 -1.53 5.87
C LEU A 154 -8.93 -2.29 5.99
N THR A 155 -9.22 -2.83 7.19
CA THR A 155 -10.41 -3.66 7.41
C THR A 155 -11.70 -2.85 7.27
N LEU A 156 -11.78 -1.68 7.90
CA LEU A 156 -12.95 -0.81 7.79
C LEU A 156 -13.07 -0.21 6.38
N GLY A 157 -11.96 0.18 5.77
CA GLY A 157 -11.95 0.68 4.39
C GLY A 157 -12.48 -0.36 3.40
N ALA A 158 -12.05 -1.63 3.55
CA ALA A 158 -12.56 -2.74 2.74
C ALA A 158 -14.05 -2.99 3.01
N LEU A 159 -14.48 -3.00 4.28
CA LEU A 159 -15.89 -3.16 4.64
C LEU A 159 -16.77 -2.11 3.96
N PHE A 160 -16.44 -0.83 4.09
CA PHE A 160 -17.19 0.24 3.41
C PHE A 160 -17.15 0.12 1.88
N ALA A 161 -16.01 -0.31 1.32
CA ALA A 161 -15.84 -0.43 -0.13
C ALA A 161 -16.68 -1.54 -0.76
N ILE A 162 -16.91 -2.66 -0.05
CA ILE A 162 -17.62 -3.84 -0.60
C ILE A 162 -19.07 -3.94 -0.17
N SER A 163 -19.52 -3.20 0.86
CA SER A 163 -20.89 -3.27 1.37
C SER A 163 -21.89 -2.71 0.38
N ASN A 164 -22.99 -3.44 0.17
CA ASN A 164 -24.12 -3.03 -0.65
C ASN A 164 -25.14 -2.17 0.13
N ASN A 165 -25.06 -2.18 1.45
CA ASN A 165 -25.92 -1.41 2.35
C ASN A 165 -25.10 -0.36 3.08
N THR A 166 -25.76 0.74 3.48
CA THR A 166 -25.12 1.75 4.33
C THR A 166 -24.67 1.10 5.64
N VAL A 167 -23.41 1.27 5.98
CA VAL A 167 -22.83 0.79 7.25
C VAL A 167 -22.93 1.95 8.25
N GLU A 168 -23.76 1.79 9.28
CA GLU A 168 -23.93 2.74 10.38
C GLU A 168 -22.84 2.56 11.46
#